data_960299d42ba39c94a1f5b124bfe80104
#
_entry.id   960299d42ba39c94a1f5b124bfe80104
#
_cell.length_a   1.000
_cell.length_b   1.000
_cell.length_c   1.000
_cell.angle_alpha   90.00
_cell.angle_beta   90.00
_cell.angle_gamma   90.00
#
_symmetry.space_group_name_H-M   'P 1'
#
loop_
_entity.id
_entity.type
_entity.pdbx_description
1 polymer ?
#
loop_
_entity_poly.entity_id
_entity_poly.type
_entity_poly.pdbx_seq_one_letter_code
_entity_poly.pdbx_strand_id
1 'polypeptide(L)'
;MRRILGLLLLASLAFTAYAGDKTTDIFKEDGTVRVECKASYKRNGMSTADLANILTGISTIKGTQYYSQSKKEVTTLFTDAYTVEEPDYAKKTADKHLEAPLPQKIDIFGMLEDSRFGENVYQFSYVFDENHIILKITNIAPMRYSFLKAIDTNCFTCLLDIALTEDEIVVNNKGFCKPAVLPSFMESRINNAITNRMDALFGWFEKGITE
;
A
#
# COMPACT_ATOMS: atom_id res chain seq x y z
N MET A 1 -3.49 -0.13 57.15
CA MET A 1 -4.18 -0.35 55.89
C MET A 1 -3.70 0.68 54.85
N ARG A 2 -2.72 0.34 54.00
CA ARG A 2 -2.20 1.19 52.93
C ARG A 2 -2.88 0.76 51.62
N ARG A 3 -3.71 1.61 51.03
CA ARG A 3 -4.30 1.45 49.72
C ARG A 3 -3.24 1.80 48.68
N ILE A 4 -2.79 0.80 47.93
CA ILE A 4 -1.95 0.96 46.71
C ILE A 4 -2.91 1.32 45.58
N LEU A 5 -2.85 2.57 45.14
CA LEU A 5 -3.55 3.06 43.97
C LEU A 5 -2.73 2.63 42.76
N GLY A 6 -3.18 1.58 42.06
CA GLY A 6 -2.59 1.16 40.79
C GLY A 6 -2.93 2.18 39.70
N LEU A 7 -1.91 2.90 39.24
CA LEU A 7 -2.00 3.76 38.07
C LEU A 7 -2.01 2.85 36.84
N LEU A 8 -3.18 2.61 36.24
CA LEU A 8 -3.30 2.03 34.89
C LEU A 8 -2.84 3.11 33.92
N LEU A 9 -1.60 2.99 33.43
CA LEU A 9 -1.15 3.70 32.23
C LEU A 9 -1.88 3.10 31.03
N LEU A 10 -2.98 3.71 30.63
CA LEU A 10 -3.56 3.52 29.30
C LEU A 10 -2.56 4.11 28.31
N ALA A 11 -1.74 3.25 27.72
CA ALA A 11 -1.01 3.59 26.51
C ALA A 11 -2.06 3.82 25.40
N SER A 12 -2.47 5.07 25.22
CA SER A 12 -3.17 5.49 24.02
C SER A 12 -2.19 5.33 22.87
N LEU A 13 -2.28 4.20 22.13
CA LEU A 13 -1.78 4.12 20.79
C LEU A 13 -2.50 5.22 20.00
N ALA A 14 -1.87 6.38 19.90
CA ALA A 14 -2.28 7.41 18.97
C ALA A 14 -2.11 6.79 17.57
N PHE A 15 -3.18 6.22 17.04
CA PHE A 15 -3.35 6.10 15.61
C PHE A 15 -3.29 7.53 15.09
N THR A 16 -2.16 7.92 14.49
CA THR A 16 -2.11 9.12 13.68
C THR A 16 -3.13 8.90 12.56
N ALA A 17 -4.29 9.52 12.71
CA ALA A 17 -5.29 9.52 11.68
C ALA A 17 -4.59 10.05 10.42
N TYR A 18 -4.69 9.31 9.35
CA TYR A 18 -4.28 9.72 8.01
C TYR A 18 -4.76 11.16 7.78
N ALA A 19 -3.82 12.11 7.70
CA ALA A 19 -4.11 13.55 7.66
C ALA A 19 -4.42 13.98 6.21
N GLY A 20 -5.46 13.40 5.60
CA GLY A 20 -5.83 13.72 4.22
C GLY A 20 -7.31 13.46 3.94
N ASP A 21 -7.83 14.14 2.91
CA ASP A 21 -9.16 13.86 2.37
C ASP A 21 -9.14 12.51 1.65
N LYS A 22 -9.96 11.57 2.13
CA LYS A 22 -10.09 10.25 1.52
C LYS A 22 -11.49 10.07 0.95
N THR A 23 -11.56 9.73 -0.33
CA THR A 23 -12.80 9.30 -0.99
C THR A 23 -12.70 7.85 -1.41
N THR A 24 -13.78 7.11 -1.27
CA THR A 24 -13.89 5.73 -1.77
C THR A 24 -15.17 5.62 -2.58
N ASP A 25 -15.03 5.36 -3.88
CA ASP A 25 -16.15 5.21 -4.80
C ASP A 25 -16.19 3.78 -5.34
N ILE A 26 -17.40 3.22 -5.40
CA ILE A 26 -17.65 1.94 -6.05
C ILE A 26 -18.61 2.21 -7.22
N PHE A 27 -18.09 2.12 -8.44
CA PHE A 27 -18.87 2.36 -9.65
C PHE A 27 -19.64 1.10 -10.02
N LYS A 28 -20.95 1.09 -9.75
CA LYS A 28 -21.81 -0.07 -9.98
C LYS A 28 -22.02 -0.40 -11.46
N GLU A 29 -21.92 0.59 -12.36
CA GLU A 29 -22.15 0.39 -13.80
C GLU A 29 -21.03 -0.43 -14.45
N ASP A 30 -19.77 -0.24 -14.02
CA ASP A 30 -18.60 -0.98 -14.53
C ASP A 30 -17.97 -1.90 -13.50
N GLY A 31 -18.48 -1.90 -12.26
CA GLY A 31 -17.98 -2.70 -11.15
C GLY A 31 -16.59 -2.33 -10.66
N THR A 32 -16.06 -1.15 -11.05
CA THR A 32 -14.72 -0.72 -10.65
C THR A 32 -14.74 -0.12 -9.24
N VAL A 33 -13.84 -0.58 -8.39
CA VAL A 33 -13.53 0.04 -7.09
C VAL A 33 -12.48 1.12 -7.30
N ARG A 34 -12.75 2.34 -6.83
CA ARG A 34 -11.80 3.46 -6.84
C ARG A 34 -11.63 4.00 -5.44
N VAL A 35 -10.38 4.30 -5.08
CA VAL A 35 -10.03 4.95 -3.82
C VAL A 35 -9.11 6.11 -4.15
N GLU A 36 -9.43 7.30 -3.67
CA GLU A 36 -8.54 8.45 -3.75
C GLU A 36 -8.22 8.95 -2.34
N CYS A 37 -6.98 9.38 -2.15
CA CYS A 37 -6.54 9.99 -0.91
C CYS A 37 -5.47 11.03 -1.20
N LYS A 38 -5.63 12.22 -0.62
CA LYS A 38 -4.66 13.32 -0.71
C LYS A 38 -4.13 13.61 0.68
N ALA A 39 -2.83 13.76 0.78
CA ALA A 39 -2.17 14.09 2.04
C ALA A 39 -0.98 15.00 1.80
N SER A 40 -0.58 15.74 2.81
CA SER A 40 0.62 16.56 2.82
C SER A 40 1.38 16.30 4.11
N TYR A 41 2.69 16.16 4.01
CA TYR A 41 3.59 15.88 5.11
C TYR A 41 4.74 16.85 5.10
N LYS A 42 5.31 17.19 6.27
CA LYS A 42 6.52 17.99 6.34
C LYS A 42 7.68 17.26 5.69
N ARG A 43 8.40 17.93 4.81
CA ARG A 43 9.55 17.35 4.10
C ARG A 43 10.73 17.02 5.01
N ASN A 44 10.92 17.76 6.10
CA ASN A 44 12.00 17.56 7.10
C ASN A 44 13.41 17.38 6.47
N GLY A 45 13.69 18.04 5.36
CA GLY A 45 14.94 17.94 4.64
C GLY A 45 15.12 16.66 3.79
N MET A 46 14.12 15.81 3.70
CA MET A 46 14.16 14.57 2.91
C MET A 46 14.37 14.87 1.43
N SER A 47 15.30 14.18 0.80
CA SER A 47 15.57 14.30 -0.63
C SER A 47 14.68 13.37 -1.47
N THR A 48 14.66 13.56 -2.79
CA THR A 48 13.97 12.62 -3.70
C THR A 48 14.60 11.23 -3.63
N ALA A 49 15.92 11.13 -3.39
CA ALA A 49 16.60 9.83 -3.24
C ALA A 49 16.20 9.12 -1.93
N ASP A 50 16.01 9.85 -0.84
CA ASP A 50 15.51 9.26 0.43
C ASP A 50 14.11 8.68 0.23
N LEU A 51 13.20 9.43 -0.39
CA LEU A 51 11.85 8.95 -0.72
C LEU A 51 11.88 7.75 -1.69
N ALA A 52 12.76 7.78 -2.70
CA ALA A 52 12.93 6.67 -3.61
C ALA A 52 13.32 5.39 -2.85
N ASN A 53 14.23 5.49 -1.88
CA ASN A 53 14.67 4.35 -1.06
C ASN A 53 13.58 3.84 -0.09
N ILE A 54 12.74 4.72 0.44
CA ILE A 54 11.54 4.30 1.19
C ILE A 54 10.63 3.47 0.27
N LEU A 55 10.36 3.96 -0.94
CA LEU A 55 9.44 3.32 -1.88
C LEU A 55 9.99 2.02 -2.50
N THR A 56 11.31 1.87 -2.64
CA THR A 56 11.93 0.63 -3.14
C THR A 56 12.15 -0.42 -2.04
N GLY A 57 11.91 -0.07 -0.78
CA GLY A 57 11.94 -0.97 0.37
C GLY A 57 10.71 -1.90 0.42
N ILE A 58 10.52 -2.76 -0.58
CA ILE A 58 9.34 -3.63 -0.70
C ILE A 58 9.18 -4.56 0.52
N SER A 59 10.29 -5.03 1.09
CA SER A 59 10.24 -5.88 2.29
C SER A 59 9.60 -5.19 3.51
N THR A 60 9.62 -3.84 3.54
CA THR A 60 9.01 -3.07 4.63
C THR A 60 7.49 -3.02 4.58
N ILE A 61 6.86 -3.48 3.48
CA ILE A 61 5.40 -3.67 3.37
C ILE A 61 4.93 -4.76 4.33
N LYS A 62 5.79 -5.71 4.68
CA LYS A 62 5.50 -6.76 5.67
C LYS A 62 5.09 -6.15 7.00
N GLY A 63 4.03 -6.68 7.58
CA GLY A 63 3.51 -6.22 8.86
C GLY A 63 2.60 -5.00 8.77
N THR A 64 2.36 -4.45 7.56
CA THR A 64 1.44 -3.32 7.38
C THR A 64 0.04 -3.67 7.86
N GLN A 65 -0.53 -2.76 8.65
CA GLN A 65 -1.80 -2.94 9.32
C GLN A 65 -2.91 -2.13 8.65
N TYR A 66 -4.14 -2.56 8.86
CA TYR A 66 -5.34 -1.83 8.50
C TYR A 66 -6.43 -2.02 9.56
N TYR A 67 -7.42 -1.13 9.61
CA TYR A 67 -8.57 -1.30 10.47
C TYR A 67 -9.63 -2.19 9.78
N SER A 68 -9.85 -3.38 10.32
CA SER A 68 -10.85 -4.32 9.81
C SER A 68 -12.24 -3.94 10.30
N GLN A 69 -13.09 -3.41 9.41
CA GLN A 69 -14.48 -3.07 9.73
C GLN A 69 -15.30 -4.28 10.20
N SER A 70 -15.02 -5.47 9.68
CA SER A 70 -15.73 -6.70 10.04
C SER A 70 -15.35 -7.24 11.42
N LYS A 71 -14.07 -7.10 11.80
CA LYS A 71 -13.55 -7.54 13.10
C LYS A 71 -13.58 -6.44 14.17
N LYS A 72 -13.71 -5.16 13.74
CA LYS A 72 -13.62 -3.96 14.58
C LYS A 72 -12.30 -3.84 15.35
N GLU A 73 -11.22 -4.27 14.71
CA GLU A 73 -9.86 -4.25 15.27
C GLU A 73 -8.83 -3.93 14.18
N VAL A 74 -7.66 -3.46 14.63
CA VAL A 74 -6.47 -3.34 13.76
C VAL A 74 -5.90 -4.73 13.54
N THR A 75 -5.61 -5.06 12.30
CA THR A 75 -5.07 -6.37 11.92
C THR A 75 -4.01 -6.22 10.83
N THR A 76 -3.04 -7.11 10.81
CA THR A 76 -2.02 -7.17 9.76
C THR A 76 -2.66 -7.61 8.45
N LEU A 77 -2.38 -6.89 7.36
CA LEU A 77 -2.79 -7.29 6.02
C LEU A 77 -1.70 -8.14 5.35
N PHE A 78 -0.52 -7.57 5.17
CA PHE A 78 0.59 -8.25 4.51
C PHE A 78 1.41 -9.03 5.52
N THR A 79 1.33 -10.37 5.45
CA THR A 79 2.04 -11.30 6.35
C THR A 79 3.47 -11.55 5.91
N ASP A 80 3.75 -11.43 4.61
CA ASP A 80 5.10 -11.41 4.05
C ASP A 80 5.16 -10.45 2.85
N ALA A 81 6.37 -9.89 2.61
CA ALA A 81 6.67 -9.03 1.48
C ALA A 81 8.17 -9.09 1.18
N TYR A 82 8.54 -9.21 -0.08
CA TYR A 82 9.94 -9.24 -0.51
C TYR A 82 10.09 -8.97 -1.99
N THR A 83 11.25 -8.47 -2.39
CA THR A 83 11.63 -8.29 -3.78
C THR A 83 11.94 -9.63 -4.44
N VAL A 84 11.54 -9.79 -5.70
CA VAL A 84 11.77 -11.00 -6.51
C VAL A 84 12.41 -10.66 -7.84
N GLU A 85 13.02 -11.65 -8.50
CA GLU A 85 13.71 -11.47 -9.77
C GLU A 85 12.88 -12.02 -10.94
N GLU A 86 12.76 -11.24 -12.02
CA GLU A 86 12.19 -11.70 -13.30
C GLU A 86 13.24 -12.54 -14.06
N PRO A 87 12.87 -13.60 -14.80
CA PRO A 87 11.51 -14.17 -14.91
C PRO A 87 11.16 -15.18 -13.81
N ASP A 88 12.08 -15.49 -12.91
CA ASP A 88 11.86 -16.42 -11.79
C ASP A 88 11.38 -15.66 -10.54
N TYR A 89 10.10 -15.38 -10.49
CA TYR A 89 9.48 -14.68 -9.37
C TYR A 89 9.47 -15.47 -8.03
N ALA A 90 9.99 -16.70 -8.00
CA ALA A 90 10.20 -17.43 -6.76
C ALA A 90 11.53 -17.06 -6.08
N LYS A 91 12.47 -16.46 -6.82
CA LYS A 91 13.78 -16.08 -6.33
C LYS A 91 13.72 -14.77 -5.57
N LYS A 92 13.86 -14.85 -4.23
CA LYS A 92 13.98 -13.66 -3.37
C LYS A 92 15.29 -12.92 -3.62
N THR A 93 15.22 -11.60 -3.66
CA THR A 93 16.38 -10.70 -3.73
C THR A 93 16.30 -9.64 -2.63
N ALA A 94 17.41 -8.94 -2.40
CA ALA A 94 17.40 -7.78 -1.52
C ALA A 94 16.59 -6.63 -2.15
N ASP A 95 16.04 -5.77 -1.30
CA ASP A 95 15.44 -4.53 -1.75
C ASP A 95 16.46 -3.66 -2.49
N LYS A 96 15.98 -2.92 -3.47
CA LYS A 96 16.85 -2.10 -4.29
C LYS A 96 17.15 -0.78 -3.59
N HIS A 97 18.42 -0.50 -3.41
CA HIS A 97 18.90 0.80 -2.95
C HIS A 97 19.31 1.66 -4.16
N LEU A 98 18.84 2.90 -4.22
CA LEU A 98 19.09 3.84 -5.30
C LEU A 98 19.94 5.00 -4.80
N GLU A 99 20.98 5.33 -5.58
CA GLU A 99 21.85 6.49 -5.34
C GLU A 99 21.57 7.59 -6.37
N ALA A 100 21.81 8.82 -6.00
CA ALA A 100 21.71 9.94 -6.95
C ALA A 100 22.89 9.90 -7.96
N PRO A 101 22.65 10.21 -9.25
CA PRO A 101 21.38 10.59 -9.86
C PRO A 101 20.43 9.39 -10.01
N LEU A 102 19.16 9.59 -9.70
CA LEU A 102 18.15 8.54 -9.85
C LEU A 102 17.94 8.19 -11.34
N PRO A 103 17.65 6.90 -11.67
CA PRO A 103 17.25 6.53 -13.02
C PRO A 103 15.90 7.17 -13.36
N GLN A 104 15.68 7.56 -14.61
CA GLN A 104 14.39 8.14 -15.02
C GLN A 104 13.23 7.19 -14.78
N LYS A 105 13.45 5.89 -15.02
CA LYS A 105 12.45 4.82 -14.83
C LYS A 105 13.12 3.54 -14.34
N ILE A 106 12.38 2.79 -13.51
CA ILE A 106 12.78 1.44 -13.10
C ILE A 106 11.53 0.63 -12.77
N ASP A 107 11.57 -0.66 -13.11
CA ASP A 107 10.59 -1.65 -12.66
C ASP A 107 11.24 -2.60 -11.66
N ILE A 108 10.54 -2.88 -10.57
CA ILE A 108 10.94 -3.85 -9.55
C ILE A 108 9.74 -4.78 -9.35
N PHE A 109 10.01 -6.07 -9.15
CA PHE A 109 8.95 -7.04 -8.87
C PHE A 109 8.99 -7.41 -7.38
N GLY A 110 7.80 -7.47 -6.78
CA GLY A 110 7.65 -7.83 -5.37
C GLY A 110 6.56 -8.88 -5.17
N MET A 111 6.85 -9.81 -4.28
CA MET A 111 5.85 -10.75 -3.76
C MET A 111 5.23 -10.15 -2.50
N LEU A 112 3.91 -10.06 -2.48
CA LEU A 112 3.14 -9.67 -1.30
C LEU A 112 2.18 -10.81 -0.94
N GLU A 113 2.25 -11.26 0.32
CA GLU A 113 1.36 -12.29 0.85
C GLU A 113 0.34 -11.67 1.82
N ASP A 114 -0.91 -12.00 1.66
CA ASP A 114 -1.97 -11.67 2.62
C ASP A 114 -2.96 -12.80 2.84
N SER A 115 -3.70 -12.72 3.96
CA SER A 115 -4.62 -13.75 4.41
C SER A 115 -5.86 -13.95 3.51
N ARG A 116 -6.11 -13.06 2.56
CA ARG A 116 -7.31 -13.08 1.70
C ARG A 116 -7.03 -13.60 0.31
N PHE A 117 -5.94 -13.12 -0.30
CA PHE A 117 -5.58 -13.44 -1.68
C PHE A 117 -4.31 -14.30 -1.77
N GLY A 118 -3.67 -14.63 -0.61
CA GLY A 118 -2.43 -15.39 -0.57
C GLY A 118 -1.24 -14.63 -1.18
N GLU A 119 -0.28 -15.37 -1.70
CA GLU A 119 0.89 -14.83 -2.38
C GLU A 119 0.53 -14.30 -3.78
N ASN A 120 0.91 -13.07 -4.06
CA ASN A 120 0.70 -12.44 -5.37
C ASN A 120 1.92 -11.61 -5.75
N VAL A 121 2.32 -11.72 -7.03
CA VAL A 121 3.40 -10.92 -7.59
C VAL A 121 2.85 -9.62 -8.15
N TYR A 122 3.54 -8.53 -7.81
CA TYR A 122 3.25 -7.19 -8.28
C TYR A 122 4.46 -6.60 -9.00
N GLN A 123 4.19 -5.81 -10.03
CA GLN A 123 5.15 -4.91 -10.63
C GLN A 123 5.03 -3.55 -9.96
N PHE A 124 6.15 -3.05 -9.49
CA PHE A 124 6.34 -1.71 -8.94
C PHE A 124 7.08 -0.90 -10.00
N SER A 125 6.37 -0.04 -10.71
CA SER A 125 6.91 0.80 -11.79
C SER A 125 7.12 2.21 -11.25
N TYR A 126 8.37 2.66 -11.27
CA TYR A 126 8.77 3.98 -10.79
C TYR A 126 9.13 4.88 -11.96
N VAL A 127 8.72 6.15 -11.85
CA VAL A 127 9.21 7.25 -12.67
C VAL A 127 9.70 8.32 -11.71
N PHE A 128 10.95 8.76 -11.91
CA PHE A 128 11.59 9.77 -11.08
C PHE A 128 11.87 11.02 -11.91
N ASP A 129 11.61 12.17 -11.33
CA ASP A 129 12.03 13.47 -11.79
C ASP A 129 12.70 14.20 -10.61
N GLU A 130 13.24 15.41 -10.82
CA GLU A 130 13.99 16.15 -9.80
C GLU A 130 13.26 16.27 -8.45
N ASN A 131 11.98 16.62 -8.50
CA ASN A 131 11.14 16.81 -7.32
C ASN A 131 9.80 16.04 -7.41
N HIS A 132 9.80 14.93 -8.16
CA HIS A 132 8.56 14.18 -8.38
C HIS A 132 8.83 12.69 -8.53
N ILE A 133 7.99 11.89 -7.89
CA ILE A 133 8.01 10.42 -7.98
C ILE A 133 6.61 9.92 -8.29
N ILE A 134 6.50 9.09 -9.32
CA ILE A 134 5.30 8.32 -9.58
C ILE A 134 5.63 6.85 -9.35
N LEU A 135 4.93 6.23 -8.41
CA LEU A 135 4.96 4.78 -8.20
C LEU A 135 3.62 4.19 -8.60
N LYS A 136 3.64 3.24 -9.54
CA LYS A 136 2.50 2.42 -9.92
C LYS A 136 2.74 0.98 -9.50
N ILE A 137 1.87 0.42 -8.66
CA ILE A 137 1.87 -0.97 -8.21
C ILE A 137 0.74 -1.69 -8.91
N THR A 138 1.05 -2.75 -9.67
CA THR A 138 0.05 -3.49 -10.46
C THR A 138 0.25 -5.00 -10.28
N ASN A 139 -0.84 -5.76 -10.09
CA ASN A 139 -0.78 -7.22 -10.08
C ASN A 139 -0.45 -7.75 -11.47
N ILE A 140 0.57 -8.61 -11.58
CA ILE A 140 0.99 -9.20 -12.87
C ILE A 140 0.47 -10.62 -13.10
N ALA A 141 -0.25 -11.16 -12.12
CA ALA A 141 -0.94 -12.45 -12.21
C ALA A 141 -2.37 -12.32 -11.65
N PRO A 142 -3.29 -13.22 -12.03
CA PRO A 142 -4.64 -13.20 -11.47
C PRO A 142 -4.62 -13.44 -9.95
N MET A 143 -5.36 -12.63 -9.20
CA MET A 143 -5.49 -12.79 -7.76
C MET A 143 -6.72 -13.64 -7.43
N ARG A 144 -6.54 -14.60 -6.53
CA ARG A 144 -7.61 -15.54 -6.14
C ARG A 144 -8.10 -15.25 -4.73
N TYR A 145 -9.42 -15.26 -4.56
CA TYR A 145 -10.05 -15.27 -3.24
C TYR A 145 -10.56 -16.67 -2.99
N SER A 146 -9.86 -17.45 -2.16
CA SER A 146 -10.07 -18.89 -2.05
C SER A 146 -9.88 -19.57 -3.42
N PHE A 147 -10.88 -20.32 -3.92
CA PHE A 147 -10.82 -21.01 -5.22
C PHE A 147 -11.27 -20.13 -6.41
N LEU A 148 -11.85 -18.96 -6.16
CA LEU A 148 -12.37 -18.09 -7.21
C LEU A 148 -11.31 -17.09 -7.70
N LYS A 149 -11.23 -16.88 -9.02
CA LYS A 149 -10.50 -15.75 -9.59
C LYS A 149 -11.27 -14.47 -9.28
N ALA A 150 -10.74 -13.65 -8.38
CA ALA A 150 -11.41 -12.43 -7.92
C ALA A 150 -10.96 -11.19 -8.70
N ILE A 151 -9.71 -11.15 -9.15
CA ILE A 151 -9.13 -10.03 -9.88
C ILE A 151 -8.30 -10.61 -11.01
N ASP A 152 -8.45 -10.10 -12.21
CA ASP A 152 -7.66 -10.52 -13.37
C ASP A 152 -6.27 -9.86 -13.38
N THR A 153 -5.37 -10.35 -14.21
CA THR A 153 -4.05 -9.75 -14.44
C THR A 153 -4.21 -8.28 -14.82
N ASN A 154 -3.39 -7.41 -14.24
CA ASN A 154 -3.39 -5.95 -14.46
C ASN A 154 -4.70 -5.23 -14.12
N CYS A 155 -5.58 -5.88 -13.35
CA CYS A 155 -6.86 -5.30 -12.94
C CYS A 155 -6.88 -4.71 -11.52
N PHE A 156 -5.75 -4.76 -10.80
CA PHE A 156 -5.50 -4.01 -9.56
C PHE A 156 -4.35 -3.04 -9.79
N THR A 157 -4.56 -1.78 -9.50
CA THR A 157 -3.52 -0.74 -9.59
C THR A 157 -3.61 0.18 -8.39
N CYS A 158 -2.46 0.43 -7.77
CA CYS A 158 -2.28 1.46 -6.76
C CYS A 158 -1.26 2.47 -7.31
N LEU A 159 -1.61 3.75 -7.34
CA LEU A 159 -0.78 4.82 -7.85
C LEU A 159 -0.48 5.79 -6.71
N LEU A 160 0.80 6.04 -6.46
CA LEU A 160 1.30 7.09 -5.58
C LEU A 160 1.96 8.14 -6.47
N ASP A 161 1.38 9.33 -6.48
CA ASP A 161 1.86 10.49 -7.22
C ASP A 161 2.34 11.50 -6.17
N ILE A 162 3.67 11.68 -6.08
CA ILE A 162 4.35 12.33 -4.96
C ILE A 162 5.16 13.50 -5.49
N ALA A 163 4.81 14.71 -5.07
CA ALA A 163 5.54 15.93 -5.38
C ALA A 163 6.25 16.46 -4.12
N LEU A 164 7.53 16.85 -4.28
CA LEU A 164 8.31 17.49 -3.24
C LEU A 164 8.33 19.00 -3.51
N THR A 165 7.89 19.75 -2.51
CA THR A 165 8.10 21.21 -2.46
C THR A 165 9.27 21.52 -1.54
N GLU A 166 9.54 22.79 -1.28
CA GLU A 166 10.58 23.21 -0.33
C GLU A 166 10.33 22.65 1.07
N ASP A 167 9.07 22.72 1.56
CA ASP A 167 8.68 22.39 2.93
C ASP A 167 7.86 21.12 3.08
N GLU A 168 7.24 20.63 1.99
CA GLU A 168 6.22 19.58 2.05
C GLU A 168 6.46 18.47 1.04
N ILE A 169 5.96 17.29 1.38
CA ILE A 169 5.74 16.14 0.52
C ILE A 169 4.24 16.06 0.27
N VAL A 170 3.80 16.38 -0.95
CA VAL A 170 2.38 16.34 -1.35
C VAL A 170 2.11 15.02 -2.06
N VAL A 171 1.11 14.29 -1.60
CA VAL A 171 0.82 12.94 -2.10
C VAL A 171 -0.61 12.85 -2.59
N ASN A 172 -0.78 12.36 -3.83
CA ASN A 172 -2.06 11.98 -4.39
C ASN A 172 -2.07 10.46 -4.61
N ASN A 173 -2.73 9.74 -3.73
CA ASN A 173 -2.86 8.30 -3.84
C ASN A 173 -4.16 7.93 -4.57
N LYS A 174 -4.07 7.05 -5.56
CA LYS A 174 -5.22 6.56 -6.33
C LYS A 174 -5.16 5.04 -6.43
N GLY A 175 -6.24 4.39 -6.05
CA GLY A 175 -6.41 2.96 -6.19
C GLY A 175 -7.50 2.64 -7.21
N PHE A 176 -7.24 1.68 -8.09
CA PHE A 176 -8.21 1.18 -9.07
C PHE A 176 -8.21 -0.34 -9.05
N CYS A 177 -9.40 -0.92 -8.99
CA CYS A 177 -9.53 -2.34 -9.18
C CYS A 177 -10.82 -2.67 -9.91
N LYS A 178 -10.71 -3.50 -10.94
CA LYS A 178 -11.85 -4.10 -11.63
C LYS A 178 -11.95 -5.58 -11.22
N PRO A 179 -12.81 -5.93 -10.25
CA PRO A 179 -13.01 -7.31 -9.87
C PRO A 179 -13.58 -8.12 -11.04
N ALA A 180 -13.33 -9.43 -11.07
CA ALA A 180 -14.05 -10.34 -11.95
C ALA A 180 -15.54 -10.38 -11.58
N VAL A 181 -16.38 -10.82 -12.49
CA VAL A 181 -17.80 -11.04 -12.20
C VAL A 181 -17.92 -12.11 -11.11
N LEU A 182 -18.48 -11.73 -9.98
CA LEU A 182 -18.57 -12.55 -8.78
C LEU A 182 -20.04 -12.77 -8.37
N PRO A 183 -20.34 -13.86 -7.66
CA PRO A 183 -21.64 -13.99 -7.03
C PRO A 183 -21.94 -12.81 -6.09
N SER A 184 -23.14 -12.26 -6.13
CA SER A 184 -23.53 -11.04 -5.40
C SER A 184 -23.24 -11.09 -3.89
N PHE A 185 -23.33 -12.27 -3.28
CA PHE A 185 -23.02 -12.45 -1.85
C PHE A 185 -21.52 -12.29 -1.50
N MET A 186 -20.63 -12.26 -2.51
CA MET A 186 -19.20 -12.08 -2.34
C MET A 186 -18.73 -10.65 -2.65
N GLU A 187 -19.51 -9.87 -3.41
CA GLU A 187 -19.10 -8.55 -3.90
C GLU A 187 -18.62 -7.62 -2.78
N SER A 188 -19.41 -7.48 -1.72
CA SER A 188 -19.02 -6.58 -0.62
C SER A 188 -17.75 -7.03 0.10
N ARG A 189 -17.53 -8.35 0.22
CA ARG A 189 -16.32 -8.89 0.86
C ARG A 189 -15.08 -8.64 0.02
N ILE A 190 -15.20 -8.82 -1.30
CA ILE A 190 -14.10 -8.57 -2.24
C ILE A 190 -13.81 -7.08 -2.33
N ASN A 191 -14.83 -6.23 -2.45
CA ASN A 191 -14.65 -4.77 -2.49
C ASN A 191 -13.95 -4.25 -1.20
N ASN A 192 -14.37 -4.73 -0.03
CA ASN A 192 -13.71 -4.40 1.23
C ASN A 192 -12.25 -4.90 1.28
N ALA A 193 -11.98 -6.11 0.78
CA ALA A 193 -10.62 -6.64 0.73
C ALA A 193 -9.71 -5.82 -0.21
N ILE A 194 -10.25 -5.34 -1.34
CA ILE A 194 -9.54 -4.46 -2.27
C ILE A 194 -9.25 -3.11 -1.62
N THR A 195 -10.26 -2.46 -1.02
CA THR A 195 -10.11 -1.17 -0.34
C THR A 195 -9.06 -1.25 0.78
N ASN A 196 -9.16 -2.28 1.62
CA ASN A 196 -8.20 -2.48 2.72
C ASN A 196 -6.75 -2.66 2.20
N ARG A 197 -6.57 -3.29 1.04
CA ARG A 197 -5.25 -3.44 0.42
C ARG A 197 -4.69 -2.10 -0.05
N MET A 198 -5.52 -1.27 -0.68
CA MET A 198 -5.13 0.08 -1.08
C MET A 198 -4.78 0.93 0.15
N ASP A 199 -5.60 0.88 1.18
CA ASP A 199 -5.36 1.59 2.45
C ASP A 199 -4.06 1.16 3.13
N ALA A 200 -3.76 -0.14 3.13
CA ALA A 200 -2.53 -0.65 3.71
C ALA A 200 -1.29 -0.20 2.93
N LEU A 201 -1.34 -0.16 1.58
CA LEU A 201 -0.24 0.34 0.76
C LEU A 201 -0.02 1.85 0.96
N PHE A 202 -1.10 2.63 1.11
CA PHE A 202 -0.97 4.05 1.43
C PHE A 202 -0.39 4.27 2.84
N GLY A 203 -0.86 3.49 3.83
CA GLY A 203 -0.35 3.53 5.20
C GLY A 203 1.11 3.07 5.32
N TRP A 204 1.56 2.13 4.48
CA TRP A 204 2.97 1.74 4.39
C TRP A 204 3.84 2.92 3.98
N PHE A 205 3.46 3.65 2.93
CA PHE A 205 4.20 4.84 2.50
C PHE A 205 4.21 5.92 3.58
N GLU A 206 3.04 6.24 4.15
CA GLU A 206 2.92 7.23 5.23
C GLU A 206 3.85 6.90 6.39
N LYS A 207 3.87 5.65 6.84
CA LYS A 207 4.77 5.17 7.88
C LYS A 207 6.23 5.43 7.53
N GLY A 208 6.64 5.12 6.30
CA GLY A 208 8.02 5.29 5.85
C GLY A 208 8.51 6.74 5.83
N ILE A 209 7.61 7.73 5.70
CA ILE A 209 7.99 9.16 5.70
C ILE A 209 7.83 9.83 7.07
N THR A 210 7.18 9.17 8.05
CA THR A 210 6.90 9.74 9.38
C THR A 210 7.75 9.12 10.50
N GLU A 211 8.32 7.94 10.29
CA GLU A 211 9.23 7.26 11.22
C GLU A 211 10.70 7.47 10.84
#